data_a910a83f3474735c3beee99adbe0f817
#
_entry.id   a910a83f3474735c3beee99adbe0f817
#
_cell.length_a   1.000
_cell.length_b   1.000
_cell.length_c   1.000
_cell.angle_alpha   90.00
_cell.angle_beta   90.00
_cell.angle_gamma   90.00
#
_symmetry.space_group_name_H-M   'P 1'
#
loop_
_entity.id
_entity.type
_entity.pdbx_description
1 polymer ?
#
loop_
_entity_poly.entity_id
_entity_poly.type
_entity_poly.pdbx_seq_one_letter_code
_entity_poly.pdbx_strand_id
1 'polypeptide(L)'
;MTRHSDSYRTPARLFHWLIAVAVLLMIPAGLIMTQKGIARPLQDALFLFHKNMGVILIPLILLRLIYRLRHPAPPLPSSIPDWQRSAASVSHRLLYLLLIVMPISGFVRVRAGGFPIELLDRLGVGPWLAKSDALADAAKGLHYAAGMALIALLALHIGAALQHGLIRRDGVWARIWPPVRPRS
;
A
#
# COMPACT_ATOMS: atom_id res chain seq x y z
N MET A 1 -29.29 -22.21 5.91
CA MET A 1 -29.12 -20.77 5.61
C MET A 1 -27.77 -20.32 6.18
N THR A 2 -26.72 -20.33 5.37
CA THR A 2 -25.39 -19.79 5.74
C THR A 2 -25.51 -18.27 5.80
N ARG A 3 -25.44 -17.68 6.99
CA ARG A 3 -25.32 -16.23 7.14
C ARG A 3 -24.00 -15.81 6.47
N HIS A 4 -24.06 -15.31 5.24
CA HIS A 4 -22.95 -14.61 4.65
C HIS A 4 -22.62 -13.42 5.56
N SER A 5 -21.45 -13.44 6.20
CA SER A 5 -21.04 -12.31 7.03
C SER A 5 -20.86 -11.11 6.12
N ASP A 6 -21.59 -10.02 6.35
CA ASP A 6 -21.53 -8.76 5.60
C ASP A 6 -20.17 -8.05 5.70
N SER A 7 -19.21 -8.63 6.40
CA SER A 7 -17.90 -8.04 6.67
C SER A 7 -16.76 -8.97 6.29
N TYR A 8 -15.60 -8.38 5.99
CA TYR A 8 -14.38 -9.12 5.71
C TYR A 8 -13.94 -9.97 6.90
N ARG A 9 -13.34 -11.12 6.63
CA ARG A 9 -12.70 -11.97 7.64
C ARG A 9 -11.54 -11.21 8.32
N THR A 10 -11.26 -11.52 9.58
CA THR A 10 -10.22 -10.87 10.39
C THR A 10 -8.86 -10.79 9.68
N PRO A 11 -8.31 -11.85 9.02
CA PRO A 11 -7.02 -11.71 8.34
C PRO A 11 -7.03 -10.68 7.22
N ALA A 12 -8.12 -10.59 6.43
CA ALA A 12 -8.22 -9.59 5.37
C ALA A 12 -8.19 -8.16 5.92
N ARG A 13 -8.79 -7.95 7.10
CA ARG A 13 -8.85 -6.66 7.80
C ARG A 13 -7.50 -6.31 8.41
N LEU A 14 -6.83 -7.27 9.04
CA LEU A 14 -5.48 -7.08 9.59
C LEU A 14 -4.47 -6.72 8.49
N PHE A 15 -4.42 -7.47 7.39
CA PHE A 15 -3.56 -7.13 6.25
C PHE A 15 -3.86 -5.73 5.71
N HIS A 16 -5.16 -5.36 5.64
CA HIS A 16 -5.52 -4.03 5.17
C HIS A 16 -4.91 -2.94 6.04
N TRP A 17 -5.14 -3.02 7.35
CA TRP A 17 -4.72 -1.97 8.25
C TRP A 17 -3.21 -1.93 8.46
N LEU A 18 -2.52 -3.08 8.46
CA LEU A 18 -1.05 -3.12 8.50
C LEU A 18 -0.45 -2.41 7.28
N ILE A 19 -0.93 -2.74 6.07
CA ILE A 19 -0.46 -2.11 4.84
C ILE A 19 -0.86 -0.63 4.80
N ALA A 20 -2.08 -0.29 5.19
CA ALA A 20 -2.57 1.10 5.20
C ALA A 20 -1.71 1.99 6.10
N VAL A 21 -1.44 1.57 7.34
CA VAL A 21 -0.58 2.31 8.28
C VAL A 21 0.84 2.45 7.71
N ALA A 22 1.42 1.35 7.21
CA ALA A 22 2.76 1.40 6.63
C ALA A 22 2.83 2.37 5.45
N VAL A 23 1.88 2.32 4.51
CA VAL A 23 1.84 3.21 3.34
C VAL A 23 1.65 4.67 3.76
N LEU A 24 0.76 4.96 4.72
CA LEU A 24 0.55 6.31 5.24
C LEU A 24 1.78 6.90 5.94
N LEU A 25 2.64 6.07 6.53
CA LEU A 25 3.93 6.50 7.07
C LEU A 25 5.01 6.64 5.97
N MET A 26 4.96 5.76 4.96
CA MET A 26 5.93 5.75 3.85
C MET A 26 5.81 6.97 2.94
N ILE A 27 4.60 7.47 2.71
CA ILE A 27 4.36 8.64 1.84
C ILE A 27 5.09 9.88 2.37
N PRO A 28 4.83 10.37 3.60
CA PRO A 28 5.55 11.52 4.13
C PRO A 28 7.06 11.28 4.24
N ALA A 29 7.49 10.09 4.66
CA ALA A 29 8.92 9.75 4.70
C ALA A 29 9.56 9.91 3.32
N GLY A 30 8.94 9.39 2.26
CA GLY A 30 9.42 9.48 0.87
C GLY A 30 9.47 10.91 0.35
N LEU A 31 8.48 11.72 0.68
CA LEU A 31 8.42 13.13 0.28
C LEU A 31 9.46 13.99 1.01
N ILE A 32 9.61 13.79 2.33
CA ILE A 32 10.51 14.59 3.17
C ILE A 32 11.97 14.22 2.90
N MET A 33 12.33 12.94 2.80
CA MET A 33 13.72 12.51 2.64
C MET A 33 14.41 13.09 1.38
N THR A 34 13.62 13.55 0.41
CA THR A 34 14.12 14.12 -0.85
C THR A 34 14.20 15.65 -0.84
N GLN A 35 13.76 16.29 0.25
CA GLN A 35 13.79 17.76 0.36
C GLN A 35 15.23 18.28 0.59
N LYS A 36 15.49 19.48 0.09
CA LYS A 36 16.75 20.19 0.36
C LYS A 36 16.68 20.85 1.73
N GLY A 37 17.82 20.92 2.43
CA GLY A 37 17.95 21.69 3.67
C GLY A 37 17.52 20.97 4.94
N ILE A 38 17.06 19.70 4.87
CA ILE A 38 16.82 18.92 6.09
C ILE A 38 18.13 18.43 6.72
N ALA A 39 18.14 18.31 8.05
CA ALA A 39 19.30 17.81 8.78
C ALA A 39 19.71 16.40 8.30
N ARG A 40 20.99 16.17 8.04
CA ARG A 40 21.52 14.92 7.53
C ARG A 40 21.11 13.68 8.33
N PRO A 41 21.16 13.68 9.68
CA PRO A 41 20.73 12.52 10.46
C PRO A 41 19.26 12.16 10.26
N LEU A 42 18.38 13.15 10.11
CA LEU A 42 16.96 12.92 9.81
C LEU A 42 16.78 12.35 8.41
N GLN A 43 17.48 12.90 7.42
CA GLN A 43 17.46 12.42 6.04
C GLN A 43 17.85 10.94 5.96
N ASP A 44 18.97 10.58 6.60
CA ASP A 44 19.50 9.21 6.61
C ASP A 44 18.53 8.25 7.30
N ALA A 45 17.93 8.65 8.43
CA ALA A 45 16.91 7.87 9.13
C ALA A 45 15.65 7.61 8.25
N LEU A 46 15.19 8.65 7.54
CA LEU A 46 14.04 8.51 6.63
C LEU A 46 14.36 7.61 5.43
N PHE A 47 15.55 7.71 4.83
CA PHE A 47 15.99 6.79 3.78
C PHE A 47 16.07 5.34 4.28
N LEU A 48 16.66 5.13 5.46
CA LEU A 48 16.76 3.82 6.09
C LEU A 48 15.37 3.21 6.31
N PHE A 49 14.46 3.97 6.91
CA PHE A 49 13.08 3.55 7.15
C PHE A 49 12.37 3.22 5.84
N HIS A 50 12.39 4.15 4.87
CA HIS A 50 11.65 4.02 3.62
C HIS A 50 12.11 2.82 2.78
N LYS A 51 13.42 2.62 2.63
CA LYS A 51 13.99 1.48 1.87
C LYS A 51 13.60 0.14 2.50
N ASN A 52 13.84 -0.01 3.79
CA ASN A 52 13.62 -1.28 4.48
C ASN A 52 12.12 -1.60 4.62
N MET A 53 11.29 -0.61 4.94
CA MET A 53 9.83 -0.80 4.98
C MET A 53 9.26 -1.12 3.59
N GLY A 54 9.80 -0.52 2.52
CA GLY A 54 9.42 -0.82 1.15
C GLY A 54 9.61 -2.30 0.80
N VAL A 55 10.71 -2.90 1.22
CA VAL A 55 10.98 -4.34 1.03
C VAL A 55 10.04 -5.21 1.87
N ILE A 56 9.76 -4.84 3.12
CA ILE A 56 8.82 -5.55 3.99
C ILE A 56 7.40 -5.53 3.40
N LEU A 57 7.02 -4.44 2.74
CA LEU A 57 5.71 -4.33 2.11
C LEU A 57 5.51 -5.31 0.95
N ILE A 58 6.55 -5.72 0.23
CA ILE A 58 6.42 -6.66 -0.90
C ILE A 58 5.71 -7.95 -0.44
N PRO A 59 6.25 -8.74 0.50
CA PRO A 59 5.58 -9.97 0.93
C PRO A 59 4.22 -9.70 1.58
N LEU A 60 4.04 -8.61 2.32
CA LEU A 60 2.74 -8.28 2.93
C LEU A 60 1.65 -8.02 1.88
N ILE A 61 1.98 -7.30 0.81
CA ILE A 61 1.05 -7.01 -0.30
C ILE A 61 0.72 -8.30 -1.05
N LEU A 62 1.72 -9.14 -1.34
CA LEU A 62 1.53 -10.43 -2.00
C LEU A 62 0.65 -11.37 -1.16
N LEU A 63 0.91 -11.50 0.14
CA LEU A 63 0.10 -12.30 1.06
C LEU A 63 -1.35 -11.78 1.10
N ARG A 64 -1.54 -10.46 1.18
CA ARG A 64 -2.87 -9.85 1.11
C ARG A 64 -3.57 -10.17 -0.21
N LEU A 65 -2.87 -10.06 -1.35
CA LEU A 65 -3.44 -10.35 -2.66
C LEU A 65 -3.84 -11.83 -2.77
N ILE A 66 -2.95 -12.75 -2.40
CA ILE A 66 -3.23 -14.19 -2.38
C ILE A 66 -4.42 -14.49 -1.48
N TYR A 67 -4.46 -13.89 -0.28
CA TYR A 67 -5.58 -14.08 0.63
C TYR A 67 -6.89 -13.58 0.01
N ARG A 68 -6.86 -12.42 -0.66
CA ARG A 68 -8.02 -11.82 -1.32
C ARG A 68 -8.54 -12.65 -2.49
N LEU A 69 -7.65 -13.27 -3.27
CA LEU A 69 -8.02 -14.16 -4.38
C LEU A 69 -8.70 -15.43 -3.87
N ARG A 70 -8.22 -15.98 -2.74
CA ARG A 70 -8.81 -17.17 -2.13
C ARG A 70 -10.06 -16.92 -1.30
N HIS A 71 -10.28 -15.67 -0.85
CA HIS A 71 -11.41 -15.27 -0.02
C HIS A 71 -12.05 -14.01 -0.62
N PRO A 72 -12.98 -14.17 -1.57
CA PRO A 72 -13.66 -13.06 -2.21
C PRO A 72 -14.32 -12.11 -1.21
N ALA A 73 -14.43 -10.84 -1.60
CA ALA A 73 -15.12 -9.86 -0.75
C ALA A 73 -16.59 -10.22 -0.59
N PRO A 74 -17.17 -9.93 0.58
CA PRO A 74 -18.60 -9.91 0.70
C PRO A 74 -19.22 -8.93 -0.33
N PRO A 75 -20.41 -9.21 -0.89
CA PRO A 75 -21.07 -8.30 -1.82
C PRO A 75 -21.35 -6.94 -1.16
N LEU A 76 -21.28 -5.86 -1.94
CA LEU A 76 -21.66 -4.53 -1.44
C LEU A 76 -23.15 -4.48 -1.12
N PRO A 77 -23.60 -3.66 -0.13
CA PRO A 77 -24.99 -3.44 0.16
C PRO A 77 -25.80 -3.08 -1.10
N SER A 78 -27.05 -3.53 -1.19
CA SER A 78 -27.92 -3.26 -2.36
C SER A 78 -28.23 -1.78 -2.54
N SER A 79 -28.13 -0.99 -1.47
CA SER A 79 -28.31 0.47 -1.48
C SER A 79 -27.22 1.25 -2.23
N ILE A 80 -26.09 0.59 -2.59
CA ILE A 80 -25.00 1.25 -3.30
C ILE A 80 -25.31 1.28 -4.81
N PRO A 81 -25.33 2.45 -5.46
CA PRO A 81 -25.56 2.58 -6.90
C PRO A 81 -24.50 1.83 -7.73
N ASP A 82 -24.86 1.34 -8.91
CA ASP A 82 -23.99 0.53 -9.76
C ASP A 82 -22.71 1.27 -10.20
N TRP A 83 -22.81 2.57 -10.48
CA TRP A 83 -21.65 3.37 -10.83
C TRP A 83 -20.62 3.44 -9.67
N GLN A 84 -21.07 3.51 -8.41
CA GLN A 84 -20.19 3.48 -7.24
C GLN A 84 -19.54 2.11 -7.04
N ARG A 85 -20.28 1.02 -7.31
CA ARG A 85 -19.73 -0.34 -7.31
C ARG A 85 -18.62 -0.49 -8.35
N SER A 86 -18.85 0.03 -9.56
CA SER A 86 -17.88 0.03 -10.64
C SER A 86 -16.65 0.87 -10.31
N ALA A 87 -16.86 2.11 -9.81
CA ALA A 87 -15.78 2.99 -9.38
C ALA A 87 -14.93 2.37 -8.26
N ALA A 88 -15.57 1.76 -7.25
CA ALA A 88 -14.86 1.06 -6.18
C ALA A 88 -14.04 -0.13 -6.72
N SER A 89 -14.59 -0.90 -7.67
CA SER A 89 -13.89 -2.02 -8.28
C SER A 89 -12.66 -1.57 -9.05
N VAL A 90 -12.78 -0.52 -9.87
CA VAL A 90 -11.64 0.07 -10.62
C VAL A 90 -10.60 0.63 -9.67
N SER A 91 -11.01 1.44 -8.69
CA SER A 91 -10.13 2.03 -7.69
C SER A 91 -9.33 0.97 -6.93
N HIS A 92 -9.97 -0.10 -6.47
CA HIS A 92 -9.27 -1.19 -5.78
C HIS A 92 -8.26 -1.91 -6.68
N ARG A 93 -8.56 -2.17 -7.96
CA ARG A 93 -7.61 -2.78 -8.90
C ARG A 93 -6.39 -1.88 -9.11
N LEU A 94 -6.62 -0.57 -9.30
CA LEU A 94 -5.54 0.41 -9.46
C LEU A 94 -4.69 0.53 -8.19
N LEU A 95 -5.31 0.53 -7.01
CA LEU A 95 -4.58 0.51 -5.74
C LEU A 95 -3.67 -0.73 -5.62
N TYR A 96 -4.16 -1.94 -5.95
CA TYR A 96 -3.32 -3.13 -5.93
C TYR A 96 -2.17 -3.04 -6.93
N LEU A 97 -2.44 -2.55 -8.16
CA LEU A 97 -1.40 -2.35 -9.16
C LEU A 97 -0.31 -1.39 -8.64
N LEU A 98 -0.71 -0.23 -8.13
CA LEU A 98 0.23 0.77 -7.61
C LEU A 98 0.98 0.27 -6.37
N LEU A 99 0.33 -0.46 -5.47
CA LEU A 99 0.97 -1.06 -4.31
C LEU A 99 2.02 -2.11 -4.69
N ILE A 100 1.92 -2.76 -5.85
CA ILE A 100 2.94 -3.68 -6.39
C ILE A 100 4.05 -2.90 -7.10
N VAL A 101 3.69 -1.95 -7.96
CA VAL A 101 4.64 -1.15 -8.75
C VAL A 101 5.56 -0.32 -7.85
N MET A 102 5.03 0.27 -6.78
CA MET A 102 5.77 1.14 -5.88
C MET A 102 6.99 0.46 -5.24
N PRO A 103 6.87 -0.62 -4.47
CA PRO A 103 8.03 -1.23 -3.83
C PRO A 103 8.97 -1.88 -4.85
N ILE A 104 8.48 -2.42 -5.97
CA ILE A 104 9.32 -3.01 -7.00
C ILE A 104 10.17 -1.92 -7.67
N SER A 105 9.56 -0.82 -8.11
CA SER A 105 10.30 0.30 -8.72
C SER A 105 11.29 0.93 -7.74
N GLY A 106 10.93 1.06 -6.46
CA GLY A 106 11.82 1.52 -5.40
C GLY A 106 13.01 0.59 -5.18
N PHE A 107 12.77 -0.72 -5.13
CA PHE A 107 13.82 -1.73 -5.04
C PHE A 107 14.79 -1.65 -6.23
N VAL A 108 14.26 -1.63 -7.45
CA VAL A 108 15.06 -1.52 -8.68
C VAL A 108 15.89 -0.24 -8.67
N ARG A 109 15.29 0.90 -8.33
CA ARG A 109 15.99 2.20 -8.24
C ARG A 109 17.19 2.14 -7.29
N VAL A 110 16.99 1.57 -6.09
CA VAL A 110 18.04 1.53 -5.05
C VAL A 110 19.17 0.59 -5.49
N ARG A 111 18.84 -0.63 -5.92
CA ARG A 111 19.85 -1.63 -6.31
C ARG A 111 20.58 -1.27 -7.61
N ALA A 112 19.87 -0.84 -8.65
CA ALA A 112 20.51 -0.39 -9.88
C ALA A 112 21.33 0.89 -9.70
N GLY A 113 21.00 1.74 -8.72
CA GLY A 113 21.81 2.88 -8.31
C GLY A 113 23.06 2.52 -7.49
N GLY A 114 23.25 1.24 -7.15
CA GLY A 114 24.39 0.77 -6.35
C GLY A 114 24.27 1.07 -4.86
N PHE A 115 23.06 1.36 -4.35
CA PHE A 115 22.83 1.66 -2.94
C PHE A 115 22.44 0.42 -2.13
N PRO A 116 22.80 0.37 -0.84
CA PRO A 116 22.41 -0.72 0.06
C PRO A 116 20.92 -0.66 0.40
N ILE A 117 20.35 -1.84 0.65
CA ILE A 117 19.10 -2.02 1.38
C ILE A 117 19.45 -2.81 2.63
N GLU A 118 19.58 -2.13 3.74
CA GLU A 118 20.28 -2.59 4.95
C GLU A 118 19.67 -3.88 5.52
N LEU A 119 18.33 -4.02 5.45
CA LEU A 119 17.65 -5.24 5.88
C LEU A 119 18.05 -6.45 5.04
N LEU A 120 18.05 -6.31 3.71
CA LEU A 120 18.42 -7.40 2.80
C LEU A 120 19.89 -7.76 2.94
N ASP A 121 20.75 -6.75 3.05
CA ASP A 121 22.19 -6.95 3.18
C ASP A 121 22.55 -7.68 4.49
N ARG A 122 21.85 -7.35 5.60
CA ARG A 122 21.97 -8.09 6.87
C ARG A 122 21.46 -9.52 6.80
N LEU A 123 20.48 -9.80 5.96
CA LEU A 123 19.95 -11.15 5.73
C LEU A 123 20.78 -11.95 4.73
N GLY A 124 21.88 -11.39 4.22
CA GLY A 124 22.71 -12.04 3.20
C GLY A 124 22.06 -12.12 1.82
N VAL A 125 20.98 -11.36 1.60
CA VAL A 125 20.31 -11.28 0.30
C VAL A 125 21.07 -10.28 -0.56
N GLY A 126 21.97 -10.80 -1.38
CA GLY A 126 22.88 -10.01 -2.20
C GLY A 126 22.21 -9.13 -3.25
N PRO A 127 22.99 -8.23 -3.87
CA PRO A 127 22.51 -7.40 -4.96
C PRO A 127 22.27 -8.27 -6.21
N TRP A 128 21.01 -8.56 -6.51
CA TRP A 128 20.64 -9.32 -7.71
C TRP A 128 20.66 -8.48 -9.00
N LEU A 129 20.85 -7.16 -8.87
CA LEU A 129 20.92 -6.23 -9.99
C LEU A 129 22.31 -5.61 -10.07
N ALA A 130 22.92 -5.68 -11.26
CA ALA A 130 24.13 -4.92 -11.55
C ALA A 130 23.82 -3.42 -11.55
N LYS A 131 24.83 -2.60 -11.20
CA LYS A 131 24.70 -1.14 -11.26
C LYS A 131 24.43 -0.70 -12.70
N SER A 132 23.41 0.13 -12.88
CA SER A 132 23.00 0.70 -14.16
C SER A 132 22.28 2.03 -13.90
N ASP A 133 22.95 3.13 -14.24
CA ASP A 133 22.39 4.46 -14.03
C ASP A 133 21.11 4.67 -14.86
N ALA A 134 21.07 4.17 -16.10
CA ALA A 134 19.88 4.24 -16.95
C ALA A 134 18.67 3.50 -16.33
N LEU A 135 18.88 2.30 -15.76
CA LEU A 135 17.82 1.56 -15.09
C LEU A 135 17.39 2.25 -13.79
N ALA A 136 18.34 2.79 -13.02
CA ALA A 136 18.07 3.53 -11.80
C ALA A 136 17.22 4.78 -12.07
N ASP A 137 17.52 5.53 -13.12
CA ASP A 137 16.78 6.73 -13.51
C ASP A 137 15.38 6.39 -14.05
N ALA A 138 15.24 5.37 -14.87
CA ALA A 138 13.95 4.90 -15.35
C ALA A 138 13.06 4.45 -14.17
N ALA A 139 13.62 3.66 -13.24
CA ALA A 139 12.92 3.21 -12.05
C ALA A 139 12.55 4.37 -11.11
N LYS A 140 13.41 5.40 -11.00
CA LYS A 140 13.14 6.63 -10.25
C LYS A 140 11.93 7.39 -10.83
N GLY A 141 11.90 7.55 -12.16
CA GLY A 141 10.77 8.20 -12.84
C GLY A 141 9.45 7.44 -12.62
N LEU A 142 9.49 6.11 -12.80
CA LEU A 142 8.32 5.26 -12.55
C LEU A 142 7.85 5.33 -11.10
N HIS A 143 8.80 5.26 -10.13
CA HIS A 143 8.48 5.33 -8.70
C HIS A 143 7.81 6.67 -8.35
N TYR A 144 8.33 7.78 -8.87
CA TYR A 144 7.75 9.10 -8.65
C TYR A 144 6.33 9.21 -9.24
N ALA A 145 6.15 8.84 -10.50
CA ALA A 145 4.85 8.91 -11.17
C ALA A 145 3.80 8.00 -10.49
N ALA A 146 4.18 6.77 -10.17
CA ALA A 146 3.32 5.83 -9.43
C ALA A 146 3.01 6.34 -8.03
N GLY A 147 3.98 7.02 -7.37
CA GLY A 147 3.78 7.64 -6.06
C GLY A 147 2.73 8.75 -6.08
N MET A 148 2.80 9.65 -7.05
CA MET A 148 1.79 10.70 -7.21
C MET A 148 0.41 10.14 -7.52
N ALA A 149 0.33 9.14 -8.40
CA ALA A 149 -0.91 8.43 -8.70
C ALA A 149 -1.48 7.70 -7.46
N LEU A 150 -0.62 7.07 -6.66
CA LEU A 150 -1.02 6.41 -5.42
C LEU A 150 -1.58 7.41 -4.40
N ILE A 151 -0.92 8.55 -4.20
CA ILE A 151 -1.38 9.62 -3.29
C ILE A 151 -2.77 10.10 -3.70
N ALA A 152 -2.97 10.44 -4.98
CA ALA A 152 -4.26 10.91 -5.48
C ALA A 152 -5.36 9.84 -5.30
N LEU A 153 -5.06 8.58 -5.63
CA LEU A 153 -6.02 7.50 -5.51
C LEU A 153 -6.33 7.14 -4.05
N LEU A 154 -5.35 7.25 -3.14
CA LEU A 154 -5.57 7.08 -1.71
C LEU A 154 -6.42 8.20 -1.13
N ALA A 155 -6.25 9.44 -1.56
CA ALA A 155 -7.10 10.54 -1.13
C ALA A 155 -8.57 10.28 -1.51
N LEU A 156 -8.82 9.82 -2.74
CA LEU A 156 -10.15 9.42 -3.20
C LEU A 156 -10.69 8.23 -2.40
N HIS A 157 -9.86 7.19 -2.17
CA HIS A 157 -10.25 5.98 -1.44
C HIS A 157 -10.62 6.29 0.02
N ILE A 158 -9.80 7.08 0.71
CA ILE A 158 -10.05 7.49 2.09
C ILE A 158 -11.26 8.40 2.16
N GLY A 159 -11.37 9.39 1.23
CA GLY A 159 -12.51 10.28 1.16
C GLY A 159 -13.83 9.54 0.97
N ALA A 160 -13.88 8.57 0.05
CA ALA A 160 -15.04 7.70 -0.13
C ALA A 160 -15.36 6.87 1.13
N ALA A 161 -14.34 6.29 1.77
CA ALA A 161 -14.53 5.53 2.99
C ALA A 161 -15.10 6.39 4.13
N LEU A 162 -14.59 7.61 4.30
CA LEU A 162 -15.11 8.58 5.28
C LEU A 162 -16.55 9.02 4.95
N GLN A 163 -16.86 9.27 3.66
CA GLN A 163 -18.21 9.58 3.23
C GLN A 163 -19.21 8.46 3.59
N HIS A 164 -18.84 7.20 3.32
CA HIS A 164 -19.68 6.04 3.69
C HIS A 164 -19.79 5.85 5.21
N GLY A 165 -18.70 6.10 5.96
CA GLY A 165 -18.68 5.90 7.40
C GLY A 165 -19.35 7.01 8.20
N LEU A 166 -19.12 8.27 7.84
CA LEU A 166 -19.54 9.44 8.63
C LEU A 166 -20.86 10.05 8.14
N ILE A 167 -21.03 10.13 6.81
CA ILE A 167 -22.18 10.84 6.19
C ILE A 167 -23.29 9.84 5.88
N ARG A 168 -23.02 8.83 5.03
CA ARG A 168 -24.04 7.88 4.57
C ARG A 168 -24.41 6.85 5.63
N ARG A 169 -23.45 6.42 6.44
CA ARG A 169 -23.60 5.39 7.49
C ARG A 169 -24.25 4.10 6.98
N ASP A 170 -23.92 3.71 5.74
CA ASP A 170 -24.53 2.63 4.98
C ASP A 170 -23.86 1.25 5.20
N GLY A 171 -23.03 1.13 6.23
CA GLY A 171 -22.37 -0.12 6.63
C GLY A 171 -21.09 -0.46 5.85
N VAL A 172 -20.73 0.26 4.78
CA VAL A 172 -19.51 0.00 3.99
C VAL A 172 -18.26 0.10 4.84
N TRP A 173 -18.15 1.12 5.69
CA TRP A 173 -17.04 1.27 6.65
C TRP A 173 -16.92 0.11 7.62
N ALA A 174 -18.02 -0.33 8.20
CA ALA A 174 -18.06 -1.39 9.20
C ALA A 174 -17.61 -2.76 8.65
N ARG A 175 -17.49 -2.92 7.33
CA ARG A 175 -16.99 -4.16 6.70
C ARG A 175 -15.51 -4.38 6.94
N ILE A 176 -14.72 -3.30 7.05
CA ILE A 176 -13.28 -3.34 7.24
C ILE A 176 -12.83 -2.88 8.64
N TRP A 177 -13.68 -2.15 9.36
CA TRP A 177 -13.44 -1.67 10.72
C TRP A 177 -14.35 -2.38 11.73
N PRO A 178 -13.90 -2.67 12.96
CA PRO A 178 -12.51 -2.57 13.45
C PRO A 178 -11.60 -3.67 12.86
N PRO A 179 -10.26 -3.55 12.95
CA PRO A 179 -9.31 -4.57 12.44
C PRO A 179 -9.55 -5.97 13.03
N VAL A 180 -9.89 -6.02 14.31
CA VAL A 180 -10.25 -7.24 15.04
C VAL A 180 -11.63 -7.03 15.65
N ARG A 181 -12.53 -8.01 15.50
CA ARG A 181 -13.80 -8.00 16.22
C ARG A 181 -13.62 -8.69 17.57
N PRO A 182 -14.22 -8.15 18.65
CA PRO A 182 -14.35 -8.91 19.89
C PRO A 182 -15.09 -10.23 19.60
N ARG A 183 -14.63 -11.32 20.23
CA ARG A 183 -15.39 -12.57 20.24
C ARG A 183 -16.65 -12.32 21.06
N SER A 184 -17.82 -12.42 20.43
CA SER A 184 -19.12 -12.49 21.11
C SER A 184 -19.31 -13.85 21.73
#